data_7fe888d84e526ee0e6863ce41634f0ac
#
_entry.id   7fe888d84e526ee0e6863ce41634f0ac
#
_cell.length_a   1.000
_cell.length_b   1.000
_cell.length_c   1.000
_cell.angle_alpha   90.00
_cell.angle_beta   90.00
_cell.angle_gamma   90.00
#
_symmetry.space_group_name_H-M   'P 1'
#
loop_
_entity.id
_entity.type
_entity.pdbx_description
1 polymer ?
#
loop_
_entity_poly.entity_id
_entity_poly.type
_entity_poly.pdbx_seq_one_letter_code
_entity_poly.pdbx_strand_id
1 'polypeptide(L)'
;MTTILVVDDEYLIADILSFALEDEGFMVVKASNGRKGLEVLDRERPALIITDFMMPVMDGLEFAAAVRALPSANHLPIILMSGAQAHLGMQRSDLFDVVLAKPFDIHLIISEVKRLLGSSNP
;
A
#
# COMPACT_ATOMS: atom_id res chain seq x y z
N MET A 1 4.98 -17.12 3.67
CA MET A 1 5.12 -16.14 2.59
C MET A 1 4.69 -14.77 3.08
N THR A 2 5.39 -13.76 2.62
CA THR A 2 5.06 -12.39 3.00
C THR A 2 3.83 -11.92 2.22
N THR A 3 2.87 -11.35 2.93
CA THR A 3 1.61 -10.87 2.35
C THR A 3 1.61 -9.36 2.26
N ILE A 4 1.18 -8.85 1.12
CA ILE A 4 1.08 -7.42 0.85
C ILE A 4 -0.38 -7.09 0.57
N LEU A 5 -0.87 -6.04 1.22
CA LEU A 5 -2.22 -5.52 0.96
C LEU A 5 -2.15 -4.41 -0.07
N VAL A 6 -2.91 -4.54 -1.15
CA VAL A 6 -3.04 -3.52 -2.18
C VAL A 6 -4.45 -2.94 -2.11
N VAL A 7 -4.55 -1.64 -1.86
CA VAL A 7 -5.83 -0.94 -1.74
C VAL A 7 -5.95 0.03 -2.91
N ASP A 8 -6.84 -0.25 -3.84
CA ASP A 8 -7.05 0.56 -5.03
C ASP A 8 -8.43 0.25 -5.60
N ASP A 9 -9.18 1.28 -5.96
CA ASP A 9 -10.52 1.11 -6.53
C ASP A 9 -10.49 0.79 -8.03
N GLU A 10 -9.32 0.88 -8.65
CA GLU A 10 -9.15 0.54 -10.07
C GLU A 10 -8.65 -0.90 -10.20
N TYR A 11 -9.52 -1.79 -10.68
CA TYR A 11 -9.20 -3.21 -10.80
C TYR A 11 -7.93 -3.48 -11.59
N LEU A 12 -7.76 -2.77 -12.71
CA LEU A 12 -6.61 -3.02 -13.57
C LEU A 12 -5.30 -2.69 -12.87
N ILE A 13 -5.28 -1.60 -12.11
CA ILE A 13 -4.10 -1.21 -11.35
C ILE A 13 -3.80 -2.25 -10.28
N ALA A 14 -4.81 -2.63 -9.52
CA ALA A 14 -4.65 -3.63 -8.46
C ALA A 14 -4.16 -4.96 -9.04
N ASP A 15 -4.69 -5.38 -10.18
CA ASP A 15 -4.29 -6.63 -10.82
C ASP A 15 -2.85 -6.56 -11.34
N ILE A 16 -2.46 -5.46 -11.97
CA ILE A 16 -1.09 -5.29 -12.46
C ILE A 16 -0.10 -5.37 -11.30
N LEU A 17 -0.39 -4.68 -10.21
CA LEU A 17 0.45 -4.73 -9.02
C LEU A 17 0.51 -6.14 -8.43
N SER A 18 -0.64 -6.80 -8.36
CA SER A 18 -0.72 -8.14 -7.78
C SER A 18 0.11 -9.13 -8.58
N PHE A 19 -0.01 -9.13 -9.91
CA PHE A 19 0.76 -10.05 -10.74
C PHE A 19 2.26 -9.79 -10.59
N ALA A 20 2.67 -8.53 -10.59
CA ALA A 20 4.09 -8.19 -10.46
C ALA A 20 4.65 -8.63 -9.11
N LEU A 21 3.91 -8.42 -8.04
CA LEU A 21 4.34 -8.79 -6.70
C LEU A 21 4.33 -10.31 -6.50
N GLU A 22 3.32 -10.98 -7.03
CA GLU A 22 3.25 -12.44 -6.96
C GLU A 22 4.39 -13.08 -7.72
N ASP A 23 4.78 -12.47 -8.84
CA ASP A 23 5.92 -12.94 -9.62
C ASP A 23 7.24 -12.85 -8.83
N GLU A 24 7.29 -11.95 -7.85
CA GLU A 24 8.44 -11.80 -6.95
C GLU A 24 8.35 -12.67 -5.69
N GLY A 25 7.32 -13.50 -5.59
CA GLY A 25 7.17 -14.43 -4.48
C GLY A 25 6.32 -13.95 -3.33
N PHE A 26 5.66 -12.79 -3.45
CA PHE A 26 4.77 -12.30 -2.41
C PHE A 26 3.36 -12.85 -2.58
N MET A 27 2.64 -12.94 -1.46
CA MET A 27 1.20 -13.11 -1.52
C MET A 27 0.55 -11.74 -1.53
N VAL A 28 -0.54 -11.58 -2.28
CA VAL A 28 -1.23 -10.30 -2.37
C VAL A 28 -2.69 -10.47 -2.02
N VAL A 29 -3.17 -9.59 -1.14
CA VAL A 29 -4.59 -9.45 -0.83
C VAL A 29 -5.01 -8.05 -1.28
N LYS A 30 -6.23 -7.93 -1.78
CA LYS A 30 -6.71 -6.69 -2.39
C LYS A 30 -7.94 -6.16 -1.69
N ALA A 31 -8.07 -4.84 -1.68
CA ALA A 31 -9.27 -4.16 -1.21
C ALA A 31 -9.56 -2.99 -2.15
N SER A 32 -10.83 -2.68 -2.37
CA SER A 32 -11.24 -1.67 -3.34
C SER A 32 -11.42 -0.27 -2.74
N ASN A 33 -11.29 -0.13 -1.44
CA ASN A 33 -11.29 1.17 -0.78
C ASN A 33 -10.68 1.03 0.61
N GLY A 34 -10.48 2.15 1.31
CA GLY A 34 -9.83 2.14 2.60
C GLY A 34 -10.62 1.39 3.67
N ARG A 35 -11.95 1.48 3.65
CA ARG A 35 -12.76 0.78 4.63
C ARG A 35 -12.60 -0.74 4.50
N LYS A 36 -12.68 -1.25 3.27
CA LYS A 36 -12.45 -2.67 3.02
C LYS A 36 -11.01 -3.03 3.34
N GLY A 37 -10.08 -2.10 3.10
CA GLY A 37 -8.69 -2.30 3.46
C GLY A 37 -8.50 -2.57 4.94
N LEU A 38 -9.23 -1.86 5.80
CA LEU A 38 -9.16 -2.08 7.25
C LEU A 38 -9.68 -3.47 7.63
N GLU A 39 -10.75 -3.93 6.96
CA GLU A 39 -11.29 -5.28 7.19
C GLU A 39 -10.27 -6.35 6.80
N VAL A 40 -9.65 -6.19 5.63
CA VAL A 40 -8.64 -7.12 5.14
C VAL A 40 -7.41 -7.09 6.05
N LEU A 41 -7.00 -5.90 6.49
CA LEU A 41 -5.87 -5.74 7.39
C LEU A 41 -6.03 -6.56 8.66
N ASP A 42 -7.21 -6.50 9.26
CA ASP A 42 -7.50 -7.23 10.49
C ASP A 42 -7.48 -8.74 10.27
N ARG A 43 -8.00 -9.19 9.14
CA ARG A 43 -8.12 -10.62 8.83
C ARG A 43 -6.82 -11.24 8.34
N GLU A 44 -6.12 -10.56 7.44
CA GLU A 44 -4.97 -11.13 6.73
C GLU A 44 -3.62 -10.76 7.32
N ARG A 45 -3.56 -9.71 8.11
CA ARG A 45 -2.34 -9.23 8.80
C ARG A 45 -1.15 -9.12 7.85
N PRO A 46 -1.24 -8.27 6.82
CA PRO A 46 -0.14 -8.12 5.85
C PRO A 46 1.09 -7.48 6.50
N ALA A 47 2.22 -7.62 5.83
CA ALA A 47 3.49 -7.06 6.28
C ALA A 47 3.75 -5.67 5.70
N LEU A 48 2.99 -5.27 4.68
CA LEU A 48 3.17 -3.99 4.00
C LEU A 48 1.89 -3.64 3.27
N ILE A 49 1.64 -2.34 3.14
CA ILE A 49 0.44 -1.82 2.46
C ILE A 49 0.86 -0.93 1.30
N ILE A 50 0.22 -1.13 0.15
CA ILE A 50 0.30 -0.21 -0.99
C ILE A 50 -1.10 0.33 -1.18
N THR A 51 -1.29 1.65 -1.12
CA THR A 51 -2.61 2.25 -1.25
C THR A 51 -2.62 3.38 -2.27
N ASP A 52 -3.70 3.47 -3.03
CA ASP A 52 -4.00 4.65 -3.83
C ASP A 52 -4.49 5.77 -2.90
N PHE A 53 -4.39 7.00 -3.36
CA PHE A 53 -4.89 8.15 -2.62
C PHE A 53 -6.39 8.33 -2.85
N MET A 54 -6.81 8.46 -4.11
CA MET A 54 -8.20 8.78 -4.45
C MET A 54 -9.04 7.52 -4.54
N MET A 55 -9.85 7.31 -3.52
CA MET A 55 -10.78 6.17 -3.45
C MET A 55 -12.10 6.63 -2.86
N PRO A 56 -13.23 6.00 -3.24
CA PRO A 56 -14.51 6.31 -2.63
C PRO A 56 -14.56 5.79 -1.19
N VAL A 57 -15.49 6.30 -0.42
CA VAL A 57 -15.78 5.89 0.96
C VAL A 57 -14.70 6.34 1.94
N MET A 58 -13.46 5.94 1.72
CA MET A 58 -12.32 6.31 2.58
C MET A 58 -11.09 6.40 1.68
N ASP A 59 -10.50 7.59 1.59
CA ASP A 59 -9.33 7.82 0.75
C ASP A 59 -8.05 7.30 1.41
N GLY A 60 -6.93 7.43 0.69
CA GLY A 60 -5.65 6.90 1.17
C GLY A 60 -5.13 7.58 2.41
N LEU A 61 -5.39 8.88 2.59
CA LEU A 61 -4.98 9.60 3.80
C LEU A 61 -5.78 9.11 5.00
N GLU A 62 -7.09 9.03 4.85
CA GLU A 62 -7.98 8.56 5.92
C GLU A 62 -7.66 7.12 6.30
N PHE A 63 -7.40 6.29 5.29
CA PHE A 63 -7.05 4.91 5.52
C PHE A 63 -5.73 4.80 6.30
N ALA A 64 -4.70 5.50 5.84
CA ALA A 64 -3.39 5.46 6.51
C ALA A 64 -3.48 5.97 7.96
N ALA A 65 -4.26 7.04 8.19
CA ALA A 65 -4.45 7.56 9.53
C ALA A 65 -5.11 6.51 10.43
N ALA A 66 -6.10 5.78 9.90
CA ALA A 66 -6.76 4.71 10.64
C ALA A 66 -5.80 3.56 10.97
N VAL A 67 -4.94 3.20 10.02
CA VAL A 67 -3.92 2.16 10.24
C VAL A 67 -2.96 2.59 11.36
N ARG A 68 -2.47 3.82 11.31
CA ARG A 68 -1.54 4.33 12.32
C ARG A 68 -2.17 4.40 13.72
N ALA A 69 -3.48 4.50 13.80
CA ALA A 69 -4.19 4.52 15.07
C ALA A 69 -4.36 3.12 15.67
N LEU A 70 -4.11 2.06 14.90
CA LEU A 70 -4.23 0.68 15.38
C LEU A 70 -2.91 0.22 15.99
N PRO A 71 -2.87 -0.14 17.28
CA PRO A 71 -1.62 -0.59 17.91
C PRO A 71 -0.99 -1.78 17.20
N SER A 72 -1.80 -2.68 16.64
CA SER A 72 -1.31 -3.88 15.97
C SER A 72 -0.75 -3.62 14.57
N ALA A 73 -1.02 -2.44 14.00
CA ALA A 73 -0.66 -2.14 12.61
C ALA A 73 0.09 -0.82 12.44
N ASN A 74 0.30 -0.06 13.52
CA ASN A 74 0.86 1.29 13.40
C ASN A 74 2.31 1.31 12.91
N HIS A 75 2.97 0.18 12.90
CA HIS A 75 4.37 0.05 12.45
C HIS A 75 4.49 -0.40 10.99
N LEU A 76 3.40 -0.75 10.33
CA LEU A 76 3.46 -1.30 8.98
C LEU A 76 3.96 -0.27 7.98
N PRO A 77 4.86 -0.66 7.08
CA PRO A 77 5.23 0.23 5.98
C PRO A 77 4.03 0.49 5.07
N ILE A 78 3.84 1.74 4.68
CA ILE A 78 2.77 2.14 3.77
C ILE A 78 3.37 2.91 2.60
N ILE A 79 3.11 2.43 1.39
CA ILE A 79 3.46 3.10 0.15
C ILE A 79 2.18 3.74 -0.39
N LEU A 80 2.21 5.05 -0.58
CA LEU A 80 1.11 5.77 -1.22
C LEU A 80 1.40 5.96 -2.70
N MET A 81 0.42 5.66 -3.54
CA MET A 81 0.47 5.98 -4.95
C MET A 81 -0.52 7.10 -5.21
N SER A 82 -0.09 8.18 -5.83
CA SER A 82 -0.94 9.34 -6.00
C SER A 82 -0.68 10.03 -7.33
N GLY A 83 -1.75 10.56 -7.92
CA GLY A 83 -1.66 11.40 -9.11
C GLY A 83 -1.36 12.84 -8.74
N ALA A 84 -2.29 13.75 -9.08
CA ALA A 84 -2.09 15.18 -8.91
C ALA A 84 -1.92 15.62 -7.45
N GLN A 85 -2.38 14.82 -6.48
CA GLN A 85 -2.29 15.15 -5.07
C GLN A 85 -1.10 14.49 -4.36
N ALA A 86 -0.10 14.05 -5.11
CA ALA A 86 1.07 13.39 -4.49
C ALA A 86 1.71 14.28 -3.42
N HIS A 87 1.71 15.59 -3.62
CA HIS A 87 2.29 16.53 -2.65
C HIS A 87 1.62 16.46 -1.28
N LEU A 88 0.35 16.09 -1.21
CA LEU A 88 -0.35 15.96 0.07
C LEU A 88 0.22 14.80 0.88
N GLY A 89 0.52 13.69 0.22
CA GLY A 89 1.14 12.54 0.87
C GLY A 89 2.56 12.86 1.33
N MET A 90 3.31 13.61 0.53
CA MET A 90 4.67 14.00 0.88
C MET A 90 4.75 14.87 2.12
N GLN A 91 3.68 15.61 2.42
CA GLN A 91 3.60 16.43 3.63
C GLN A 91 3.20 15.62 4.86
N ARG A 92 2.87 14.35 4.69
CA ARG A 92 2.40 13.49 5.77
C ARG A 92 3.35 12.30 5.95
N SER A 93 4.61 12.61 6.23
CA SER A 93 5.62 11.58 6.48
C SER A 93 5.34 10.75 7.72
N ASP A 94 4.43 11.22 8.58
CA ASP A 94 3.96 10.45 9.72
C ASP A 94 3.05 9.29 9.31
N LEU A 95 2.45 9.37 8.11
CA LEU A 95 1.54 8.34 7.62
C LEU A 95 2.20 7.39 6.62
N PHE A 96 3.07 7.90 5.77
CA PHE A 96 3.60 7.15 4.64
C PHE A 96 5.12 7.02 4.70
N ASP A 97 5.59 5.82 4.42
CA ASP A 97 7.03 5.57 4.32
C ASP A 97 7.57 5.96 2.95
N VAL A 98 6.75 5.82 1.92
CA VAL A 98 7.10 6.18 0.54
C VAL A 98 5.87 6.75 -0.15
N VAL A 99 6.07 7.79 -0.94
CA VAL A 99 5.02 8.37 -1.81
C VAL A 99 5.53 8.33 -3.23
N LEU A 100 4.79 7.65 -4.10
CA LEU A 100 5.13 7.51 -5.52
C LEU A 100 4.08 8.19 -6.38
N ALA A 101 4.53 9.00 -7.33
CA ALA A 101 3.63 9.69 -8.25
C ALA A 101 3.20 8.75 -9.38
N LYS A 102 1.96 8.90 -9.83
CA LYS A 102 1.47 8.21 -11.03
C LYS A 102 1.86 9.02 -12.27
N PRO A 103 2.13 8.38 -13.39
CA PRO A 103 2.13 6.94 -13.60
C PRO A 103 3.30 6.27 -12.88
N PHE A 104 3.04 5.13 -12.27
CA PHE A 104 4.06 4.47 -11.47
C PHE A 104 4.91 3.55 -12.33
N ASP A 105 6.12 3.28 -11.82
CA ASP A 105 7.04 2.32 -12.39
C ASP A 105 7.00 1.05 -11.54
N ILE A 106 6.59 -0.05 -12.15
CA ILE A 106 6.47 -1.34 -11.44
C ILE A 106 7.80 -1.74 -10.80
N HIS A 107 8.91 -1.52 -11.49
CA HIS A 107 10.23 -1.89 -10.97
C HIS A 107 10.57 -1.06 -9.74
N LEU A 108 10.20 0.21 -9.74
CA LEU A 108 10.42 1.08 -8.58
C LEU A 108 9.57 0.62 -7.38
N ILE A 109 8.31 0.26 -7.63
CA ILE A 109 7.44 -0.22 -6.56
C ILE A 109 8.01 -1.49 -5.94
N ILE A 110 8.42 -2.45 -6.76
CA ILE A 110 9.01 -3.70 -6.28
C ILE A 110 10.28 -3.42 -5.47
N SER A 111 11.12 -2.52 -5.98
CA SER A 111 12.35 -2.12 -5.29
C SER A 111 12.05 -1.55 -3.91
N GLU A 112 11.05 -0.66 -3.81
CA GLU A 112 10.65 -0.05 -2.55
C GLU A 112 10.04 -1.06 -1.58
N VAL A 113 9.24 -2.00 -2.10
CA VAL A 113 8.68 -3.07 -1.29
C VAL A 113 9.80 -3.89 -0.65
N LYS A 114 10.77 -4.31 -1.45
CA LYS A 114 11.89 -5.10 -0.95
C LYS A 114 12.72 -4.33 0.07
N ARG A 115 12.95 -3.05 -0.19
CA ARG A 115 13.71 -2.20 0.73
C ARG A 115 13.00 -2.09 2.09
N LEU A 116 11.71 -1.82 2.07
CA LEU A 116 10.93 -1.62 3.29
C LEU A 116 10.79 -2.90 4.09
N LEU A 117 10.73 -4.04 3.42
CA LEU A 117 10.64 -5.34 4.11
C LEU A 117 11.99 -5.90 4.51
N GLY A 118 13.08 -5.23 4.12
CA GLY A 118 14.43 -5.73 4.40
C GLY A 118 14.76 -7.01 3.64
N SER A 119 14.03 -7.32 2.58
CA SER A 119 14.21 -8.57 1.84
C SER A 119 15.42 -8.56 0.94
N SER A 120 16.13 -7.44 0.84
CA SER A 120 17.44 -7.38 0.22
C SER A 120 18.47 -8.12 1.05
N ASN A 121 18.15 -8.41 2.28
CA ASN A 121 19.01 -9.20 3.14
C ASN A 121 18.75 -10.67 2.87
N PRO A 122 19.76 -11.41 2.53
CA PRO A 122 19.61 -12.86 2.38
C PRO A 122 19.23 -13.50 3.69
#